data_563f672e79e25689049d8e3f0acd6e05
#
_entry.id   563f672e79e25689049d8e3f0acd6e05
#
_cell.length_a   1.000
_cell.length_b   1.000
_cell.length_c   1.000
_cell.angle_alpha   90.00
_cell.angle_beta   90.00
_cell.angle_gamma   90.00
#
_symmetry.space_group_name_H-M   'P 1'
#
loop_
_entity.id
_entity.type
_entity.pdbx_description
1 polymer ?
#
loop_
_entity_poly.entity_id
_entity_poly.type
_entity_poly.pdbx_seq_one_letter_code
_entity_poly.pdbx_strand_id
1 'polypeptide(L)'
;MQETFVGRLRGACAVLPGSHVLVAVSGGADSTALLCFFCEIRETYPISVSCAHVEHGIRGAASEEDMRFVKALCEQKNVPFYGGRVDAPGYARTHGCGLEEAARVLRYDFLEKTAEAVGADAIALAHHRGDQAETCLLYTSPS
;
A
#
# COMPACT_ATOMS: atom_id res chain seq x y z
N MET A 1 18.65 4.24 -10.64
CA MET A 1 17.82 4.00 -9.47
C MET A 1 16.73 2.96 -9.72
N GLN A 2 16.02 3.02 -10.81
CA GLN A 2 15.00 2.03 -11.16
C GLN A 2 15.56 0.62 -11.32
N GLU A 3 16.67 0.48 -12.03
CA GLU A 3 17.29 -0.83 -12.22
C GLU A 3 17.71 -1.46 -10.90
N THR A 4 18.27 -0.66 -9.99
CA THR A 4 18.68 -1.16 -8.67
C THR A 4 17.47 -1.62 -7.88
N PHE A 5 16.37 -0.90 -7.96
CA PHE A 5 15.13 -1.26 -7.24
C PHE A 5 14.53 -2.54 -7.82
N VAL A 6 14.41 -2.62 -9.13
CA VAL A 6 13.90 -3.83 -9.79
C VAL A 6 14.82 -5.02 -9.51
N GLY A 7 16.12 -4.79 -9.48
CA GLY A 7 17.09 -5.82 -9.11
C GLY A 7 16.88 -6.32 -7.68
N ARG A 8 16.58 -5.42 -6.75
CA ARG A 8 16.25 -5.78 -5.38
C ARG A 8 14.96 -6.59 -5.32
N LEU A 9 13.93 -6.17 -6.05
CA LEU A 9 12.68 -6.92 -6.10
C LEU A 9 12.90 -8.32 -6.62
N ARG A 10 13.68 -8.48 -7.68
CA ARG A 10 14.00 -9.80 -8.24
C ARG A 10 14.85 -10.64 -7.31
N GLY A 11 15.89 -10.03 -6.74
CA GLY A 11 16.83 -10.75 -5.90
C GLY A 11 16.30 -11.09 -4.52
N ALA A 12 15.73 -10.10 -3.84
CA ALA A 12 15.27 -10.25 -2.47
C ALA A 12 13.83 -10.72 -2.38
N CYS A 13 12.98 -10.30 -3.31
CA CYS A 13 11.54 -10.43 -3.18
C CYS A 13 10.90 -11.23 -4.31
N ALA A 14 11.65 -11.62 -5.32
CA ALA A 14 11.16 -12.50 -6.38
C ALA A 14 9.79 -12.14 -6.95
N VAL A 15 9.59 -10.86 -7.31
CA VAL A 15 8.38 -10.45 -8.01
C VAL A 15 8.46 -11.05 -9.41
N LEU A 16 7.69 -12.10 -9.62
CA LEU A 16 7.71 -12.82 -10.89
C LEU A 16 6.94 -12.08 -11.97
N PRO A 17 7.33 -12.24 -13.25
CA PRO A 17 6.53 -11.74 -14.36
C PRO A 17 5.10 -12.27 -14.26
N GLY A 18 4.13 -11.38 -14.46
CA GLY A 18 2.73 -11.72 -14.33
C GLY A 18 2.17 -11.52 -12.93
N SER A 19 3.00 -11.13 -11.95
CA SER A 19 2.55 -10.89 -10.59
C SER A 19 1.68 -9.65 -10.49
N HIS A 20 0.77 -9.66 -9.53
CA HIS A 20 -0.08 -8.53 -9.20
C HIS A 20 0.39 -7.91 -7.88
N VAL A 21 0.78 -6.65 -7.91
CA VAL A 21 1.27 -5.93 -6.74
C VAL A 21 0.20 -4.95 -6.26
N LEU A 22 -0.17 -5.06 -4.99
CA LEU A 22 -1.07 -4.11 -4.33
C LEU A 22 -0.21 -3.10 -3.58
N VAL A 23 -0.25 -1.83 -4.01
CA VAL A 23 0.53 -0.77 -3.39
C VAL A 23 -0.31 -0.07 -2.33
N ALA A 24 0.20 -0.01 -1.11
CA ALA A 24 -0.46 0.69 -0.02
C ALA A 24 -0.07 2.16 -0.07
N VAL A 25 -1.04 3.05 -0.28
CA VAL A 25 -0.81 4.48 -0.43
C VAL A 25 -1.54 5.23 0.68
N SER A 26 -0.78 5.99 1.48
CA SER A 26 -1.35 6.77 2.59
C SER A 26 -1.77 8.18 2.19
N GLY A 27 -1.32 8.64 1.03
CA GLY A 27 -1.48 10.03 0.60
C GLY A 27 -0.23 10.87 0.84
N GLY A 28 0.75 10.35 1.58
CA GLY A 28 2.02 11.01 1.78
C GLY A 28 2.93 10.88 0.57
N ALA A 29 4.00 11.68 0.55
CA ALA A 29 4.91 11.75 -0.59
C ALA A 29 5.59 10.43 -0.90
N ASP A 30 6.03 9.68 0.13
CA ASP A 30 6.77 8.44 -0.07
C ASP A 30 5.92 7.35 -0.68
N SER A 31 4.69 7.16 -0.17
CA SER A 31 3.81 6.12 -0.68
C SER A 31 3.26 6.49 -2.07
N THR A 32 3.05 7.78 -2.32
CA THR A 32 2.62 8.27 -3.64
C THR A 32 3.73 8.02 -4.67
N ALA A 33 4.99 8.30 -4.31
CA ALA A 33 6.13 8.04 -5.16
C ALA A 33 6.27 6.54 -5.45
N LEU A 34 6.00 5.69 -4.45
CA LEU A 34 6.05 4.24 -4.62
C LEU A 34 5.01 3.77 -5.65
N LEU A 35 3.80 4.30 -5.58
CA LEU A 35 2.77 3.97 -6.56
C LEU A 35 3.20 4.38 -7.98
N CYS A 36 3.72 5.60 -8.12
CA CYS A 36 4.20 6.09 -9.41
C CYS A 36 5.33 5.22 -9.94
N PHE A 37 6.21 4.77 -9.06
CA PHE A 37 7.32 3.89 -9.41
C PHE A 37 6.82 2.58 -10.02
N PHE A 38 5.86 1.92 -9.37
CA PHE A 38 5.30 0.68 -9.88
C PHE A 38 4.53 0.89 -11.18
N CYS A 39 3.90 2.05 -11.36
CA CYS A 39 3.22 2.38 -12.61
C CYS A 39 4.21 2.53 -13.75
N GLU A 40 5.42 3.03 -13.49
CA GLU A 40 6.48 3.10 -14.49
C GLU A 40 7.01 1.70 -14.82
N ILE A 41 7.22 0.88 -13.78
CA ILE A 41 7.75 -0.47 -13.98
C ILE A 41 6.82 -1.31 -14.86
N ARG A 42 5.50 -1.20 -14.68
CA ARG A 42 4.55 -2.00 -15.45
C ARG A 42 4.59 -1.74 -16.96
N GLU A 43 5.17 -0.60 -17.35
CA GLU A 43 5.32 -0.28 -18.78
C GLU A 43 6.37 -1.14 -19.46
N THR A 44 7.37 -1.61 -18.71
CA THR A 44 8.48 -2.39 -19.24
C THR A 44 8.62 -3.77 -18.65
N TYR A 45 7.91 -4.04 -17.54
CA TYR A 45 7.97 -5.31 -16.84
C TYR A 45 6.54 -5.82 -16.65
N PRO A 46 6.25 -7.09 -16.96
CA PRO A 46 4.86 -7.59 -16.96
C PRO A 46 4.32 -7.83 -15.56
N ILE A 47 3.93 -6.75 -14.88
CA ILE A 47 3.23 -6.81 -13.60
C ILE A 47 1.93 -6.03 -13.69
N SER A 48 0.99 -6.39 -12.82
CA SER A 48 -0.24 -5.63 -12.62
C SER A 48 -0.12 -4.84 -11.33
N VAL A 49 -0.71 -3.66 -11.28
CA VAL A 49 -0.63 -2.76 -10.13
C VAL A 49 -2.03 -2.37 -9.69
N SER A 50 -2.30 -2.48 -8.40
CA SER A 50 -3.51 -1.97 -7.77
C SER A 50 -3.11 -1.12 -6.58
N CYS A 51 -4.02 -0.28 -6.10
CA CYS A 51 -3.76 0.61 -4.98
C CYS A 51 -4.76 0.37 -3.87
N ALA A 52 -4.27 0.32 -2.63
CA ALA A 52 -5.12 0.27 -1.45
C ALA A 52 -4.83 1.49 -0.58
N HIS A 53 -5.90 2.10 -0.07
CA HIS A 53 -5.81 3.23 0.84
C HIS A 53 -6.78 2.99 1.99
N VAL A 54 -6.30 3.15 3.22
CA VAL A 54 -7.13 2.97 4.40
C VAL A 54 -7.15 4.25 5.22
N GLU A 55 -8.36 4.67 5.61
CA GLU A 55 -8.57 5.78 6.51
C GLU A 55 -8.72 5.23 7.93
N HIS A 56 -7.96 5.78 8.86
CA HIS A 56 -7.89 5.25 10.23
C HIS A 56 -8.89 5.87 11.20
N GLY A 57 -9.69 6.81 10.75
CA GLY A 57 -10.68 7.47 11.60
C GLY A 57 -10.09 8.45 12.61
N ILE A 58 -8.89 8.94 12.37
CA ILE A 58 -8.17 9.81 13.31
C ILE A 58 -8.19 11.28 12.92
N ARG A 59 -8.12 11.58 11.62
CA ARG A 59 -7.84 12.93 11.13
C ARG A 59 -9.02 13.65 10.49
N GLY A 60 -10.20 13.07 10.51
CA GLY A 60 -11.41 13.72 10.02
C GLY A 60 -11.34 14.17 8.56
N ALA A 61 -11.55 15.46 8.32
CA ALA A 61 -11.58 16.02 6.97
C ALA A 61 -10.28 15.82 6.18
N ALA A 62 -9.13 15.86 6.86
CA ALA A 62 -7.85 15.63 6.22
C ALA A 62 -7.75 14.21 5.66
N SER A 63 -8.31 13.23 6.37
CA SER A 63 -8.34 11.85 5.90
C SER A 63 -9.22 11.69 4.66
N GLU A 64 -10.32 12.43 4.59
CA GLU A 64 -11.18 12.41 3.41
C GLU A 64 -10.50 13.03 2.20
N GLU A 65 -9.76 14.11 2.40
CA GLU A 65 -8.98 14.75 1.35
C GLU A 65 -7.91 13.81 0.81
N ASP A 66 -7.22 13.10 1.71
CA ASP A 66 -6.21 12.13 1.31
C ASP A 66 -6.82 11.02 0.46
N MET A 67 -7.97 10.52 0.85
CA MET A 67 -8.65 9.48 0.10
C MET A 67 -9.04 9.97 -1.30
N ARG A 68 -9.58 11.17 -1.40
CA ARG A 68 -9.93 11.75 -2.69
C ARG A 68 -8.72 11.97 -3.58
N PHE A 69 -7.62 12.41 -3.00
CA PHE A 69 -6.37 12.60 -3.73
C PHE A 69 -5.86 11.29 -4.31
N VAL A 70 -5.80 10.26 -3.48
CA VAL A 70 -5.30 8.94 -3.91
C VAL A 70 -6.22 8.34 -4.98
N LYS A 71 -7.53 8.46 -4.78
CA LYS A 71 -8.50 7.95 -5.74
C LYS A 71 -8.34 8.62 -7.10
N ALA A 72 -8.21 9.95 -7.11
CA ALA A 72 -8.03 10.72 -8.34
C ALA A 72 -6.72 10.35 -9.04
N LEU A 73 -5.65 10.13 -8.27
CA LEU A 73 -4.37 9.71 -8.81
C LEU A 73 -4.48 8.34 -9.48
N CYS A 74 -5.18 7.41 -8.85
CA CYS A 74 -5.39 6.09 -9.42
C CYS A 74 -6.19 6.14 -10.72
N GLU A 75 -7.21 7.00 -10.77
CA GLU A 75 -7.99 7.19 -12.00
C GLU A 75 -7.10 7.72 -13.12
N GLN A 76 -6.25 8.70 -12.81
CA GLN A 76 -5.34 9.28 -13.78
C GLN A 76 -4.36 8.26 -14.33
N LYS A 77 -3.92 7.33 -13.50
CA LYS A 77 -2.92 6.33 -13.88
C LYS A 77 -3.52 4.99 -14.31
N ASN A 78 -4.82 4.90 -14.37
CA ASN A 78 -5.52 3.64 -14.70
C ASN A 78 -5.15 2.50 -13.77
N VAL A 79 -5.15 2.79 -12.47
CA VAL A 79 -4.87 1.82 -11.41
C VAL A 79 -6.16 1.54 -10.66
N PRO A 80 -6.56 0.27 -10.47
CA PRO A 80 -7.70 -0.05 -9.62
C PRO A 80 -7.49 0.45 -8.20
N PHE A 81 -8.49 1.10 -7.63
CA PHE A 81 -8.43 1.72 -6.32
C PHE A 81 -9.34 0.98 -5.34
N TYR A 82 -8.78 0.61 -4.19
CA TYR A 82 -9.52 -0.05 -3.11
C TYR A 82 -9.36 0.76 -1.83
N GLY A 83 -10.39 1.51 -1.49
CA GLY A 83 -10.39 2.34 -0.29
C GLY A 83 -11.22 1.70 0.83
N GLY A 84 -10.83 1.96 2.06
CA GLY A 84 -11.58 1.49 3.20
C GLY A 84 -11.37 2.37 4.41
N ARG A 85 -12.20 2.15 5.43
CA ARG A 85 -12.12 2.88 6.69
C ARG A 85 -12.05 1.89 7.83
N VAL A 86 -11.22 2.20 8.82
CA VAL A 86 -11.09 1.40 10.03
C VAL A 86 -11.23 2.31 11.25
N ASP A 87 -11.66 1.76 12.37
CA ASP A 87 -11.86 2.52 13.61
C ASP A 87 -10.69 2.25 14.56
N ALA A 88 -9.57 2.93 14.31
CA ALA A 88 -8.39 2.79 15.16
C ALA A 88 -8.63 3.23 16.60
N PRO A 89 -9.31 4.37 16.86
CA PRO A 89 -9.63 4.74 18.24
C PRO A 89 -10.46 3.68 18.98
N GLY A 90 -11.48 3.12 18.32
CA GLY A 90 -12.32 2.08 18.92
C GLY A 90 -11.53 0.81 19.23
N TYR A 91 -10.69 0.39 18.28
CA TYR A 91 -9.84 -0.78 18.48
C TYR A 91 -8.88 -0.57 19.66
N ALA A 92 -8.26 0.62 19.73
CA ALA A 92 -7.33 0.94 20.81
C ALA A 92 -8.00 0.84 22.19
N ARG A 93 -9.21 1.36 22.30
CA ARG A 93 -9.99 1.29 23.55
C ARG A 93 -10.34 -0.15 23.92
N THR A 94 -10.80 -0.92 22.94
CA THR A 94 -11.24 -2.29 23.16
C THR A 94 -10.09 -3.21 23.56
N HIS A 95 -8.92 -3.02 22.93
CA HIS A 95 -7.78 -3.91 23.15
C HIS A 95 -6.73 -3.35 24.11
N GLY A 96 -6.94 -2.15 24.65
CA GLY A 96 -6.01 -1.56 25.59
C GLY A 96 -4.64 -1.27 25.03
N CYS A 97 -4.55 -0.90 23.75
CA CYS A 97 -3.29 -0.57 23.11
C CYS A 97 -3.26 0.90 22.66
N GLY A 98 -2.08 1.35 22.22
CA GLY A 98 -1.93 2.70 21.72
C GLY A 98 -2.61 2.90 20.36
N LEU A 99 -2.86 4.17 20.03
CA LEU A 99 -3.55 4.53 18.80
C LEU A 99 -2.74 4.13 17.54
N GLU A 100 -1.42 4.33 17.59
CA GLU A 100 -0.57 3.96 16.47
C GLU A 100 -0.53 2.46 16.23
N GLU A 101 -0.49 1.68 17.32
CA GLU A 101 -0.52 0.23 17.23
C GLU A 101 -1.86 -0.25 16.66
N ALA A 102 -2.96 0.34 17.12
CA ALA A 102 -4.29 0.02 16.62
C ALA A 102 -4.38 0.30 15.11
N ALA A 103 -3.93 1.47 14.68
CA ALA A 103 -3.93 1.85 13.28
C ALA A 103 -3.10 0.88 12.43
N ARG A 104 -1.95 0.49 12.94
CA ARG A 104 -1.07 -0.46 12.25
C ARG A 104 -1.70 -1.83 12.07
N VAL A 105 -2.27 -2.38 13.14
CA VAL A 105 -2.91 -3.69 13.10
C VAL A 105 -4.07 -3.70 12.10
N LEU A 106 -4.93 -2.68 12.19
CA LEU A 106 -6.09 -2.59 11.30
C LEU A 106 -5.68 -2.34 9.86
N ARG A 107 -4.62 -1.58 9.63
CA ARG A 107 -4.09 -1.32 8.30
C ARG A 107 -3.59 -2.62 7.66
N TYR A 108 -2.78 -3.40 8.36
CA TYR A 108 -2.28 -4.65 7.83
C TYR A 108 -3.40 -5.64 7.56
N ASP A 109 -4.38 -5.72 8.46
CA ASP A 109 -5.54 -6.58 8.27
C ASP A 109 -6.30 -6.19 7.00
N PHE A 110 -6.53 -4.90 6.81
CA PHE A 110 -7.22 -4.39 5.62
C PHE A 110 -6.44 -4.72 4.35
N LEU A 111 -5.12 -4.52 4.37
CA LEU A 111 -4.27 -4.79 3.21
C LEU A 111 -4.26 -6.27 2.85
N GLU A 112 -4.16 -7.15 3.84
CA GLU A 112 -4.17 -8.59 3.60
C GLU A 112 -5.51 -9.05 3.01
N LYS A 113 -6.61 -8.57 3.57
CA LYS A 113 -7.94 -8.93 3.07
C LYS A 113 -8.16 -8.41 1.65
N THR A 114 -7.71 -7.20 1.38
CA THR A 114 -7.82 -6.62 0.04
C THR A 114 -6.98 -7.39 -0.96
N ALA A 115 -5.73 -7.70 -0.59
CA ALA A 115 -4.84 -8.46 -1.46
C ALA A 115 -5.43 -9.83 -1.80
N GLU A 116 -6.00 -10.51 -0.82
CA GLU A 116 -6.65 -11.79 -1.03
C GLU A 116 -7.85 -11.66 -1.96
N ALA A 117 -8.67 -10.64 -1.74
CA ALA A 117 -9.87 -10.43 -2.54
C ALA A 117 -9.58 -10.12 -4.00
N VAL A 118 -8.49 -9.39 -4.27
CA VAL A 118 -8.13 -8.99 -5.64
C VAL A 118 -7.12 -9.93 -6.29
N GLY A 119 -6.64 -10.92 -5.57
CA GLY A 119 -5.66 -11.87 -6.10
C GLY A 119 -4.27 -11.29 -6.23
N ALA A 120 -3.90 -10.36 -5.35
CA ALA A 120 -2.56 -9.78 -5.36
C ALA A 120 -1.54 -10.79 -4.82
N ASP A 121 -0.38 -10.83 -5.43
CA ASP A 121 0.70 -11.73 -5.04
C ASP A 121 1.60 -11.08 -3.99
N ALA A 122 1.65 -9.76 -3.95
CA ALA A 122 2.49 -9.02 -3.01
C ALA A 122 1.84 -7.70 -2.65
N ILE A 123 2.17 -7.19 -1.46
CA ILE A 123 1.75 -5.87 -0.97
C ILE A 123 3.01 -5.04 -0.83
N ALA A 124 3.05 -3.88 -1.48
CA ALA A 124 4.17 -2.96 -1.40
C ALA A 124 3.83 -1.82 -0.44
N LEU A 125 4.72 -1.55 0.50
CA LEU A 125 4.56 -0.51 1.51
C LEU A 125 5.80 0.38 1.52
N ALA A 126 5.61 1.68 1.70
CA ALA A 126 6.70 2.60 1.97
C ALA A 126 6.88 2.72 3.48
N HIS A 127 8.06 2.39 3.96
CA HIS A 127 8.43 2.57 5.37
C HIS A 127 9.36 3.74 5.52
N HIS A 128 9.17 4.47 6.61
CA HIS A 128 10.04 5.58 6.96
C HIS A 128 10.91 5.17 8.14
N ARG A 129 12.22 5.19 7.93
CA ARG A 129 13.20 4.97 8.99
C ARG A 129 14.14 6.17 9.02
N GLY A 130 13.94 7.06 10.01
CA GLY A 130 14.69 8.28 10.06
C GLY A 130 14.44 9.11 8.80
N ASP A 131 15.51 9.45 8.06
CA ASP A 131 15.42 10.27 6.87
C ASP A 131 15.30 9.47 5.58
N GLN A 132 15.20 8.13 5.67
CA GLN A 132 15.17 7.27 4.50
C GLN A 132 13.85 6.54 4.37
N ALA A 133 13.28 6.58 3.18
CA ALA A 133 12.13 5.79 2.83
C ALA A 133 12.59 4.43 2.30
N GLU A 134 12.03 3.37 2.84
CA GLU A 134 12.33 2.01 2.39
C GLU A 134 11.06 1.34 1.87
N THR A 135 11.20 0.55 0.84
CA THR A 135 10.10 -0.25 0.32
C THR A 135 10.12 -1.61 0.95
N CYS A 136 8.98 -2.01 1.49
CA CYS A 136 8.80 -3.34 2.04
C CYS A 136 7.80 -4.08 1.18
N LEU A 137 8.15 -5.29 0.73
CA LEU A 137 7.24 -6.16 0.01
C LEU A 137 6.83 -7.31 0.90
N LEU A 138 5.52 -7.46 1.08
CA LEU A 138 4.94 -8.57 1.83
C LEU A 138 4.27 -9.51 0.83
N TYR A 139 4.62 -10.79 0.89
CA TYR A 139 3.99 -11.77 0.02
C TYR A 139 2.70 -12.27 0.62
N THR A 140 1.69 -12.41 -0.23
CA THR A 140 0.45 -13.03 0.21
C THR A 140 0.63 -14.53 0.16
N SER A 141 0.04 -15.21 1.14
CA SER A 141 0.07 -16.67 1.17
C SER A 141 -0.76 -17.20 0.00
N PRO A 142 -0.26 -18.19 -0.74
CA PRO A 142 -1.07 -18.82 -1.76
C PRO A 142 -2.26 -19.52 -1.10
N SER A 143 -3.43 -19.22 -1.56
CA SER A 143 -4.66 -19.83 -1.04
C SER A 143 -4.91 -21.18 -1.70
#